data_5549acea9f5f650fa756380476b16a85
#
_entry.id   5549acea9f5f650fa756380476b16a85
#
_cell.length_a   1.000
_cell.length_b   1.000
_cell.length_c   1.000
_cell.angle_alpha   90.00
_cell.angle_beta   90.00
_cell.angle_gamma   90.00
#
_symmetry.space_group_name_H-M   'P 1'
#
loop_
_entity.id
_entity.type
_entity.pdbx_description
1 polymer ?
#
loop_
_entity_poly.entity_id
_entity_poly.type
_entity_poly.pdbx_seq_one_letter_code
_entity_poly.pdbx_strand_id
1 'polypeptide(L)'
;MRISRSCAIGADELEWRFTASGGPGGQHANTSNTKVEVRFDVSSSPSLGPRQRARLLERLGPVVRATASERRSQHQNRELALERLQARLAAALHVDPARYATKPSRAAKKRRVDQKRRHGDVKRNRQRPSGDD
;
A
#
# COMPACT_ATOMS: atom_id res chain seq x y z
N MET A 1 19.18 -2.14 -0.12
CA MET A 1 17.85 -1.59 -0.52
C MET A 1 17.11 -1.14 0.73
N ARG A 2 16.75 0.13 0.81
CA ARG A 2 16.01 0.68 1.97
C ARG A 2 14.50 0.53 1.75
N ILE A 3 13.80 -0.09 2.68
CA ILE A 3 12.35 -0.33 2.61
C ILE A 3 11.58 0.71 3.43
N SER A 4 12.05 0.98 4.67
CA SER A 4 11.46 1.95 5.58
C SER A 4 12.55 2.61 6.44
N ARG A 5 12.15 3.46 7.35
CA ARG A 5 13.11 4.06 8.32
C ARG A 5 13.82 3.01 9.17
N SER A 6 13.14 1.91 9.48
CA SER A 6 13.62 0.84 10.36
C SER A 6 13.99 -0.45 9.64
N CYS A 7 13.91 -0.49 8.30
CA CYS A 7 14.17 -1.70 7.53
C CYS A 7 15.00 -1.40 6.27
N ALA A 8 16.17 -2.02 6.20
CA ALA A 8 17.02 -2.02 5.03
C ALA A 8 17.51 -3.45 4.77
N ILE A 9 17.39 -3.89 3.53
CA ILE A 9 17.76 -5.25 3.08
C ILE A 9 19.10 -5.16 2.35
N GLY A 10 20.01 -6.10 2.66
CA GLY A 10 21.30 -6.23 2.00
C GLY A 10 21.14 -6.69 0.54
N ALA A 11 22.05 -6.27 -0.31
CA ALA A 11 22.06 -6.71 -1.71
C ALA A 11 22.36 -8.22 -1.84
N ASP A 12 23.10 -8.79 -0.90
CA ASP A 12 23.44 -10.21 -0.77
C ASP A 12 22.23 -11.10 -0.43
N GLU A 13 21.16 -10.52 0.09
CA GLU A 13 19.91 -11.23 0.39
C GLU A 13 18.98 -11.36 -0.83
N LEU A 14 19.33 -10.71 -1.96
CA LEU A 14 18.54 -10.72 -3.19
C LEU A 14 19.10 -11.72 -4.19
N GLU A 15 18.27 -12.64 -4.63
CA GLU A 15 18.59 -13.57 -5.70
C GLU A 15 18.04 -13.04 -7.03
N TRP A 16 18.88 -13.04 -8.05
CA TRP A 16 18.55 -12.54 -9.38
C TRP A 16 18.49 -13.67 -10.40
N ARG A 17 17.47 -13.65 -11.25
CA ARG A 17 17.33 -14.52 -12.41
C ARG A 17 17.10 -13.68 -13.66
N PHE A 18 17.84 -13.99 -14.70
CA PHE A 18 17.74 -13.33 -16.00
C PHE A 18 17.30 -14.36 -17.02
N THR A 19 16.25 -14.04 -17.78
CA THR A 19 15.69 -14.92 -18.81
C THR A 19 15.36 -14.14 -20.05
N ALA A 20 15.16 -14.86 -21.18
CA ALA A 20 14.67 -14.24 -22.40
C ALA A 20 13.27 -13.68 -22.16
N SER A 21 12.97 -12.51 -22.73
CA SER A 21 11.70 -11.80 -22.50
C SER A 21 10.49 -12.47 -23.13
N GLY A 22 10.65 -13.53 -23.90
CA GLY A 22 9.57 -14.34 -24.48
C GLY A 22 8.43 -13.49 -25.08
N GLY A 23 8.28 -13.46 -26.39
CA GLY A 23 7.18 -12.74 -27.05
C GLY A 23 7.19 -12.99 -28.55
N PRO A 24 6.06 -12.74 -29.22
CA PRO A 24 5.96 -12.85 -30.68
C PRO A 24 6.76 -11.70 -31.30
N GLY A 25 8.00 -11.91 -31.60
CA GLY A 25 8.75 -10.87 -32.28
C GLY A 25 10.25 -11.07 -32.30
N GLY A 26 10.77 -11.37 -33.45
CA GLY A 26 12.16 -11.25 -33.86
C GLY A 26 13.20 -11.99 -33.03
N GLN A 27 14.32 -12.31 -33.64
CA GLN A 27 15.48 -12.97 -33.01
C GLN A 27 16.04 -12.20 -31.78
N HIS A 28 15.82 -10.90 -31.70
CA HIS A 28 16.31 -10.07 -30.60
C HIS A 28 15.58 -10.35 -29.27
N ALA A 29 14.28 -10.67 -29.32
CA ALA A 29 13.50 -11.04 -28.13
C ALA A 29 13.86 -12.43 -27.59
N ASN A 30 14.38 -13.33 -28.46
CA ASN A 30 14.77 -14.69 -28.09
C ASN A 30 16.21 -14.84 -27.65
N THR A 31 17.09 -13.89 -27.96
CA THR A 31 18.54 -13.97 -27.69
C THR A 31 19.01 -13.08 -26.56
N SER A 32 18.27 -12.04 -26.20
CA SER A 32 18.63 -11.14 -25.09
C SER A 32 17.87 -11.48 -23.83
N ASN A 33 18.60 -11.81 -22.76
CA ASN A 33 18.05 -12.08 -21.43
C ASN A 33 17.68 -10.77 -20.74
N THR A 34 16.64 -10.10 -21.25
CA THR A 34 16.19 -8.80 -20.74
C THR A 34 15.15 -8.91 -19.64
N LYS A 35 14.48 -10.04 -19.51
CA LYS A 35 13.56 -10.30 -18.39
C LYS A 35 14.34 -10.55 -17.11
N VAL A 36 14.02 -9.79 -16.09
CA VAL A 36 14.66 -9.86 -14.77
C VAL A 36 13.64 -10.27 -13.72
N GLU A 37 14.00 -11.25 -12.91
CA GLU A 37 13.29 -11.62 -11.69
C GLU A 37 14.23 -11.40 -10.51
N VAL A 38 13.74 -10.76 -9.47
CA VAL A 38 14.37 -10.66 -8.16
C VAL A 38 13.56 -11.43 -7.14
N ARG A 39 14.25 -12.21 -6.31
CA ARG A 39 13.67 -13.04 -5.25
C ARG A 39 14.25 -12.63 -3.90
N PHE A 40 13.40 -12.51 -2.90
CA PHE A 40 13.76 -12.24 -1.53
C PHE A 40 13.15 -13.28 -0.59
N ASP A 41 14.00 -13.93 0.21
CA ASP A 41 13.57 -14.90 1.21
C ASP A 41 13.32 -14.21 2.56
N VAL A 42 12.05 -14.05 2.91
CA VAL A 42 11.62 -13.43 4.16
C VAL A 42 11.98 -14.28 5.37
N SER A 43 11.90 -15.60 5.23
CA SER A 43 12.10 -16.54 6.33
C SER A 43 13.53 -16.52 6.87
N SER A 44 14.51 -16.38 5.98
CA SER A 44 15.95 -16.46 6.31
C SER A 44 16.65 -15.11 6.39
N SER A 45 15.96 -14.00 6.15
CA SER A 45 16.58 -12.68 6.10
C SER A 45 17.12 -12.24 7.47
N PRO A 46 18.41 -11.94 7.60
CA PRO A 46 18.97 -11.38 8.82
C PRO A 46 18.64 -9.90 9.03
N SER A 47 18.18 -9.21 7.98
CA SER A 47 17.84 -7.77 8.02
C SER A 47 16.49 -7.48 8.64
N LEU A 48 15.63 -8.50 8.82
CA LEU A 48 14.30 -8.34 9.36
C LEU A 48 14.25 -8.60 10.87
N GLY A 49 13.64 -7.67 11.59
CA GLY A 49 13.27 -7.90 12.99
C GLY A 49 12.09 -8.90 13.11
N PRO A 50 11.86 -9.49 14.31
CA PRO A 50 10.82 -10.51 14.51
C PRO A 50 9.42 -10.06 14.09
N ARG A 51 9.04 -8.83 14.40
CA ARG A 51 7.73 -8.26 14.03
C ARG A 51 7.60 -8.01 12.54
N GLN A 52 8.66 -7.53 11.90
CA GLN A 52 8.71 -7.30 10.45
C GLN A 52 8.60 -8.62 9.70
N ARG A 53 9.36 -9.63 10.11
CA ARG A 53 9.31 -10.98 9.53
C ARG A 53 7.93 -11.59 9.66
N ALA A 54 7.33 -11.58 10.84
CA ALA A 54 6.00 -12.11 11.06
C ALA A 54 4.95 -11.44 10.17
N ARG A 55 5.01 -10.12 10.02
CA ARG A 55 4.09 -9.36 9.16
C ARG A 55 4.27 -9.67 7.69
N LEU A 56 5.51 -9.75 7.21
CA LEU A 56 5.77 -10.11 5.82
C LEU A 56 5.36 -11.56 5.51
N LEU A 57 5.62 -12.50 6.41
CA LEU A 57 5.18 -13.89 6.27
C LEU A 57 3.66 -14.00 6.19
N GLU A 58 2.94 -13.26 7.02
CA GLU A 58 1.48 -13.23 7.03
C GLU A 58 0.89 -12.64 5.75
N ARG A 59 1.45 -11.53 5.26
CA ARG A 59 0.89 -10.76 4.14
C ARG A 59 1.39 -11.21 2.77
N LEU A 60 2.64 -11.63 2.64
CA LEU A 60 3.30 -11.96 1.38
C LEU A 60 3.81 -13.40 1.30
N GLY A 61 3.90 -14.11 2.42
CA GLY A 61 4.47 -15.45 2.49
C GLY A 61 5.99 -15.48 2.63
N PRO A 62 6.62 -16.67 2.60
CA PRO A 62 8.03 -16.86 2.91
C PRO A 62 8.97 -16.32 1.84
N VAL A 63 8.52 -16.20 0.60
CA VAL A 63 9.32 -15.74 -0.53
C VAL A 63 8.55 -14.68 -1.32
N VAL A 64 9.17 -13.54 -1.54
CA VAL A 64 8.61 -12.45 -2.35
C VAL A 64 9.40 -12.31 -3.63
N ARG A 65 8.71 -12.24 -4.76
CA ARG A 65 9.30 -12.10 -6.09
C ARG A 65 8.76 -10.87 -6.79
N ALA A 66 9.59 -10.25 -7.61
CA ALA A 66 9.19 -9.21 -8.54
C ALA A 66 9.87 -9.42 -9.88
N THR A 67 9.17 -9.18 -10.95
CA THR A 67 9.66 -9.34 -12.32
C THR A 67 9.52 -8.04 -13.10
N ALA A 68 10.39 -7.83 -14.06
CA ALA A 68 10.31 -6.75 -15.04
C ALA A 68 10.86 -7.21 -16.38
N SER A 69 10.14 -6.89 -17.45
CA SER A 69 10.49 -7.25 -18.82
C SER A 69 10.09 -6.18 -19.84
N GLU A 70 9.56 -5.05 -19.39
CA GLU A 70 8.95 -4.00 -20.23
C GLU A 70 9.99 -3.13 -20.93
N ARG A 71 11.21 -3.10 -20.42
CA ARG A 71 12.30 -2.29 -20.99
C ARG A 71 13.19 -3.14 -21.88
N ARG A 72 13.87 -2.50 -22.83
CA ARG A 72 14.83 -3.17 -23.73
C ARG A 72 16.16 -3.49 -23.07
N SER A 73 16.53 -2.74 -22.03
CA SER A 73 17.77 -2.94 -21.28
C SER A 73 17.54 -3.83 -20.06
N GLN A 74 18.37 -4.85 -19.90
CA GLN A 74 18.40 -5.70 -18.70
C GLN A 74 18.63 -4.86 -17.43
N HIS A 75 19.53 -3.86 -17.50
CA HIS A 75 19.80 -2.97 -16.37
C HIS A 75 18.56 -2.20 -15.93
N GLN A 76 17.82 -1.62 -16.88
CA GLN A 76 16.57 -0.90 -16.57
C GLN A 76 15.50 -1.84 -15.99
N ASN A 77 15.40 -3.06 -16.51
CA ASN A 77 14.48 -4.06 -15.94
C ASN A 77 14.91 -4.50 -14.53
N ARG A 78 16.20 -4.57 -14.26
CA ARG A 78 16.73 -4.85 -12.92
C ARG A 78 16.33 -3.76 -11.92
N GLU A 79 16.47 -2.50 -12.28
CA GLU A 79 16.03 -1.37 -11.46
C GLU A 79 14.52 -1.41 -11.23
N LEU A 80 13.74 -1.66 -12.27
CA LEU A 80 12.28 -1.75 -12.19
C LEU A 80 11.81 -2.91 -11.31
N ALA A 81 12.43 -4.09 -11.43
CA ALA A 81 12.14 -5.23 -10.56
C ALA A 81 12.45 -4.92 -9.09
N LEU A 82 13.55 -4.21 -8.84
CA LEU A 82 13.95 -3.79 -7.49
C LEU A 82 12.93 -2.80 -6.89
N GLU A 83 12.50 -1.81 -7.66
CA GLU A 83 11.46 -0.85 -7.24
C GLU A 83 10.14 -1.55 -6.91
N ARG A 84 9.74 -2.53 -7.72
CA ARG A 84 8.52 -3.34 -7.49
C ARG A 84 8.62 -4.18 -6.22
N LEU A 85 9.76 -4.80 -5.99
CA LEU A 85 10.01 -5.55 -4.76
C LEU A 85 9.96 -4.63 -3.54
N GLN A 86 10.64 -3.50 -3.61
CA GLN A 86 10.65 -2.48 -2.56
C GLN A 86 9.23 -1.98 -2.23
N ALA A 87 8.43 -1.65 -3.24
CA ALA A 87 7.06 -1.19 -3.07
C ALA A 87 6.17 -2.25 -2.40
N ARG A 88 6.29 -3.52 -2.80
CA ARG A 88 5.54 -4.64 -2.19
C ARG A 88 5.91 -4.84 -0.72
N LEU A 89 7.18 -4.82 -0.39
CA LEU A 89 7.66 -4.96 0.98
C LEU A 89 7.26 -3.77 1.85
N ALA A 90 7.38 -2.54 1.32
CA ALA A 90 6.98 -1.34 2.03
C ALA A 90 5.47 -1.31 2.31
N ALA A 91 4.64 -1.67 1.35
CA ALA A 91 3.19 -1.76 1.52
C ALA A 91 2.80 -2.81 2.56
N ALA A 92 3.47 -3.96 2.56
CA ALA A 92 3.22 -5.03 3.53
C ALA A 92 3.69 -4.69 4.95
N LEU A 93 4.72 -3.88 5.09
CA LEU A 93 5.22 -3.40 6.39
C LEU A 93 4.47 -2.17 6.90
N HIS A 94 3.69 -1.51 6.06
CA HIS A 94 2.93 -0.34 6.46
C HIS A 94 1.89 -0.70 7.53
N VAL A 95 1.87 0.10 8.58
CA VAL A 95 0.87 0.01 9.65
C VAL A 95 0.09 1.31 9.65
N ASP A 96 -1.19 1.20 9.37
CA ASP A 96 -2.07 2.35 9.50
C ASP A 96 -2.10 2.83 10.97
N PRO A 97 -1.98 4.12 11.21
CA PRO A 97 -2.13 4.65 12.55
C PRO A 97 -3.52 4.30 13.09
N ALA A 98 -3.59 3.89 14.34
CA ALA A 98 -4.85 3.58 14.99
C ALA A 98 -5.80 4.78 14.87
N ARG A 99 -7.00 4.53 14.33
CA ARG A 99 -8.04 5.54 14.26
C ARG A 99 -8.56 5.79 15.68
N TYR A 100 -8.11 6.86 16.29
CA TYR A 100 -8.71 7.33 17.52
C TYR A 100 -10.06 7.99 17.19
N ALA A 101 -11.12 7.56 17.85
CA ALA A 101 -12.41 8.20 17.74
C ALA A 101 -12.29 9.65 18.21
N THR A 102 -12.35 10.58 17.28
CA THR A 102 -12.34 12.00 17.59
C THR A 102 -13.71 12.41 18.15
N LYS A 103 -13.72 12.97 19.35
CA LYS A 103 -14.95 13.54 19.93
C LYS A 103 -15.42 14.71 19.06
N PRO A 104 -16.74 14.85 18.82
CA PRO A 104 -17.26 16.00 18.08
C PRO A 104 -16.80 17.31 18.70
N SER A 105 -16.38 18.27 17.87
CA SER A 105 -15.97 19.59 18.34
C SER A 105 -17.12 20.34 19.01
N ARG A 106 -16.80 21.30 19.88
CA ARG A 106 -17.82 22.18 20.50
C ARG A 106 -18.69 22.86 19.43
N ALA A 107 -18.09 23.30 18.33
CA ALA A 107 -18.80 23.92 17.21
C ALA A 107 -19.76 22.94 16.51
N ALA A 108 -19.38 21.67 16.36
CA ALA A 108 -20.25 20.65 15.78
C ALA A 108 -21.45 20.35 16.70
N LYS A 109 -21.22 20.27 18.02
CA LYS A 109 -22.28 20.09 19.01
C LYS A 109 -23.25 21.28 19.00
N LYS A 110 -22.74 22.51 18.96
CA LYS A 110 -23.54 23.72 18.87
C LYS A 110 -24.41 23.75 17.62
N ARG A 111 -23.81 23.49 16.44
CA ARG A 111 -24.57 23.40 15.17
C ARG A 111 -25.69 22.37 15.23
N ARG A 112 -25.44 21.19 15.80
CA ARG A 112 -26.45 20.14 15.96
C ARG A 112 -27.60 20.59 16.85
N VAL A 113 -27.32 21.29 17.97
CA VAL A 113 -28.33 21.81 18.88
C VAL A 113 -29.14 22.90 18.19
N ASP A 114 -28.48 23.81 17.47
CA ASP A 114 -29.17 24.92 16.76
C ASP A 114 -30.08 24.39 15.63
N GLN A 115 -29.62 23.38 14.88
CA GLN A 115 -30.44 22.69 13.89
C GLN A 115 -31.67 22.03 14.54
N LYS A 116 -31.49 21.37 15.68
CA LYS A 116 -32.61 20.73 16.40
C LYS A 116 -33.61 21.73 16.92
N ARG A 117 -33.15 22.89 17.40
CA ARG A 117 -34.03 24.01 17.81
C ARG A 117 -34.85 24.54 16.63
N ARG A 118 -34.19 24.85 15.49
CA ARG A 118 -34.88 25.34 14.27
C ARG A 118 -35.93 24.34 13.78
N HIS A 119 -35.65 23.05 13.78
CA HIS A 119 -36.60 22.01 13.42
C HIS A 119 -37.79 21.96 14.40
N GLY A 120 -37.53 22.12 15.70
CA GLY A 120 -38.54 22.18 16.72
C GLY A 120 -39.47 23.38 16.55
N ASP A 121 -38.92 24.54 16.21
CA ASP A 121 -39.69 25.78 15.99
C ASP A 121 -40.56 25.66 14.73
N VAL A 122 -40.03 25.12 13.63
CA VAL A 122 -40.81 24.84 12.42
C VAL A 122 -41.98 23.89 12.71
N LYS A 123 -41.72 22.84 13.53
CA LYS A 123 -42.74 21.86 13.91
C LYS A 123 -43.84 22.47 14.77
N ARG A 124 -43.48 23.34 15.73
CA ARG A 124 -44.43 24.09 16.57
C ARG A 124 -45.28 25.05 15.75
N ASN A 125 -44.69 25.78 14.81
CA ASN A 125 -45.41 26.71 13.95
C ASN A 125 -46.42 26.00 13.02
N ARG A 126 -46.13 24.76 12.59
CA ARG A 126 -47.08 23.96 11.80
C ARG A 126 -48.24 23.40 12.63
N GLN A 127 -48.07 23.24 13.95
CA GLN A 127 -49.10 22.70 14.85
C GLN A 127 -49.95 23.78 15.50
N ARG A 128 -49.67 25.09 15.28
CA ARG A 128 -50.54 26.17 15.72
C ARG A 128 -51.79 26.14 14.87
N PRO A 129 -52.99 25.91 15.44
CA PRO A 129 -54.24 26.08 14.69
C PRO A 129 -54.31 27.50 14.24
N SER A 130 -54.67 27.72 12.97
CA SER A 130 -55.08 29.03 12.49
C SER A 130 -56.23 29.43 13.38
N GLY A 131 -56.01 30.47 14.18
CA GLY A 131 -57.10 31.01 14.99
C GLY A 131 -58.18 31.43 14.05
N ASP A 132 -59.30 30.76 14.12
CA ASP A 132 -60.53 31.27 13.58
C ASP A 132 -60.92 32.50 14.35
N ASP A 133 -61.13 33.60 13.64
CA ASP A 133 -61.88 34.72 14.09
C ASP A 133 -63.37 34.38 14.19
#